data_d39085dcc00befe4516736247643fd9e
#
_entry.id   d39085dcc00befe4516736247643fd9e
#
_cell.length_a   1.000
_cell.length_b   1.000
_cell.length_c   1.000
_cell.angle_alpha   90.00
_cell.angle_beta   90.00
_cell.angle_gamma   90.00
#
_symmetry.space_group_name_H-M   'P 1'
#
loop_
_entity.id
_entity.type
_entity.pdbx_description
1 polymer ?
#
loop_
_entity_poly.entity_id
_entity_poly.type
_entity_poly.pdbx_seq_one_letter_code
_entity_poly.pdbx_strand_id
1 'polypeptide(L)'
;MTAHANGSREQRQEHQSPRLYLDNAATSFPKPPAVHEAMLRYATEIGASPGRGTYAESLEGARLLRDCRERLSDLLGVSSPDHVIFTLNTSDALNLAIKGVVGHHRRTRPASGEIHMVATAMEHNSVLRPLNALAADGLAPKVTWTCVEADAETGLINPADVRAAIRPQTVLVAAVHASNVTGTLQPLAPLAEVAHAAGVPLLVDAAQSAGRVPIDMASLGIDLLAAPGHKSLLGPLGTGVLCMRPGLEDHLDTIREGGTGTVSELDTQPDTLPDKYEPGSHNTLGIVGLREGVRWLLDRGVDALWADETERISQLLEALSDADRFPGLRLIGPPTIDDRVGVFTFVHEAASPSEIARA
;
A
#
# COMPACT_ATOMS: atom_id res chain seq x y z
N MET A 1 18.73 -63.49 -20.51
CA MET A 1 19.64 -62.48 -21.11
C MET A 1 18.79 -61.48 -21.85
N THR A 2 18.44 -60.40 -21.24
CA THR A 2 17.79 -59.25 -21.89
C THR A 2 18.45 -57.99 -21.33
N ALA A 3 19.22 -57.33 -22.17
CA ALA A 3 19.94 -56.11 -21.85
C ALA A 3 18.96 -54.90 -21.79
N HIS A 4 18.88 -54.26 -20.65
CA HIS A 4 18.24 -52.93 -20.52
C HIS A 4 19.19 -51.84 -21.03
N ALA A 5 18.82 -51.22 -22.14
CA ALA A 5 19.47 -50.04 -22.65
C ALA A 5 19.07 -48.84 -21.76
N ASN A 6 20.05 -48.31 -21.01
CA ASN A 6 19.96 -47.05 -20.30
C ASN A 6 20.14 -45.90 -21.34
N GLY A 7 19.04 -45.34 -21.80
CA GLY A 7 19.05 -44.13 -22.59
C GLY A 7 19.11 -42.91 -21.66
N SER A 8 20.29 -42.35 -21.47
CA SER A 8 20.50 -41.06 -20.83
C SER A 8 19.82 -39.96 -21.70
N ARG A 9 18.68 -39.46 -21.23
CA ARG A 9 18.10 -38.21 -21.73
C ARG A 9 18.97 -37.07 -21.23
N GLU A 10 19.93 -36.64 -22.04
CA GLU A 10 20.50 -35.32 -21.93
C GLU A 10 19.37 -34.29 -22.12
N GLN A 11 18.92 -33.71 -21.02
CA GLN A 11 18.04 -32.55 -21.05
C GLN A 11 18.89 -31.39 -21.63
N ARG A 12 18.63 -31.04 -22.88
CA ARG A 12 19.09 -29.75 -23.43
C ARG A 12 18.45 -28.67 -22.57
N GLN A 13 19.25 -28.05 -21.69
CA GLN A 13 18.92 -26.75 -21.12
C GLN A 13 18.95 -25.76 -22.31
N GLU A 14 17.79 -25.51 -22.89
CA GLU A 14 17.62 -24.34 -23.73
C GLU A 14 18.01 -23.13 -22.89
N HIS A 15 19.03 -22.41 -23.30
CA HIS A 15 19.37 -21.08 -22.78
C HIS A 15 18.22 -20.15 -23.15
N GLN A 16 17.16 -20.15 -22.34
CA GLN A 16 16.14 -19.13 -22.41
C GLN A 16 16.82 -17.81 -21.99
N SER A 17 16.79 -16.83 -22.86
CA SER A 17 17.17 -15.47 -22.51
C SER A 17 16.48 -15.06 -21.20
N PRO A 18 17.19 -14.41 -20.26
CA PRO A 18 16.61 -14.04 -18.99
C PRO A 18 15.33 -13.23 -19.26
N ARG A 19 14.20 -13.71 -18.69
CA ARG A 19 12.90 -13.06 -18.84
C ARG A 19 12.96 -11.65 -18.25
N LEU A 20 12.70 -10.65 -19.09
CA LEU A 20 12.51 -9.28 -18.63
C LEU A 20 11.11 -9.16 -18.01
N TYR A 21 11.05 -8.83 -16.71
CA TYR A 21 9.80 -8.59 -15.99
C TYR A 21 9.61 -7.10 -15.74
N LEU A 22 8.59 -6.50 -16.35
CA LEU A 22 8.31 -5.05 -16.29
C LEU A 22 7.02 -4.71 -15.53
N ASP A 23 6.32 -5.70 -14.95
CA ASP A 23 5.04 -5.50 -14.27
C ASP A 23 5.20 -5.43 -12.73
N ASN A 24 6.24 -4.73 -12.25
CA ASN A 24 6.48 -4.57 -10.82
C ASN A 24 5.40 -3.71 -10.12
N ALA A 25 4.65 -2.92 -10.86
CA ALA A 25 3.50 -2.17 -10.35
C ALA A 25 2.33 -3.08 -9.91
N ALA A 26 2.21 -4.26 -10.51
CA ALA A 26 1.26 -5.29 -10.07
C ALA A 26 1.79 -6.04 -8.85
N THR A 27 3.02 -6.55 -8.90
CA THR A 27 3.75 -7.19 -7.79
C THR A 27 5.24 -7.21 -8.11
N SER A 28 6.11 -6.99 -7.13
CA SER A 28 7.56 -7.03 -7.37
C SER A 28 8.04 -8.47 -7.66
N PHE A 29 8.91 -8.61 -8.68
CA PHE A 29 9.56 -9.88 -9.01
C PHE A 29 10.89 -9.64 -9.75
N PRO A 30 11.99 -10.40 -9.40
CA PRO A 30 12.07 -11.33 -8.26
C PRO A 30 12.13 -10.58 -6.91
N LYS A 31 11.81 -11.29 -5.84
CA LYS A 31 12.02 -10.79 -4.48
C LYS A 31 13.44 -11.05 -4.01
N PRO A 32 13.99 -10.30 -3.05
CA PRO A 32 15.27 -10.63 -2.42
C PRO A 32 15.27 -12.08 -1.92
N PRO A 33 16.33 -12.87 -2.13
CA PRO A 33 16.38 -14.28 -1.72
C PRO A 33 16.04 -14.50 -0.23
N ALA A 34 16.50 -13.61 0.65
CA ALA A 34 16.22 -13.65 2.08
C ALA A 34 14.73 -13.69 2.43
N VAL A 35 13.86 -13.14 1.57
CA VAL A 35 12.40 -13.20 1.75
C VAL A 35 11.91 -14.66 1.74
N HIS A 36 12.33 -15.43 0.75
CA HIS A 36 11.94 -16.83 0.61
C HIS A 36 12.61 -17.72 1.65
N GLU A 37 13.87 -17.47 1.95
CA GLU A 37 14.66 -18.20 2.95
C GLU A 37 14.03 -18.05 4.34
N ALA A 38 13.65 -16.83 4.73
CA ALA A 38 13.01 -16.58 6.01
C ALA A 38 11.62 -17.24 6.12
N MET A 39 10.84 -17.21 5.05
CA MET A 39 9.55 -17.89 5.00
C MET A 39 9.72 -19.42 5.14
N LEU A 40 10.67 -20.00 4.42
CA LEU A 40 10.95 -21.44 4.49
C LEU A 40 11.40 -21.82 5.90
N ARG A 41 12.35 -21.07 6.46
CA ARG A 41 12.84 -21.30 7.83
C ARG A 41 11.71 -21.24 8.85
N TYR A 42 10.85 -20.22 8.76
CA TYR A 42 9.70 -20.12 9.67
C TYR A 42 8.78 -21.34 9.55
N ALA A 43 8.47 -21.76 8.33
CA ALA A 43 7.57 -22.89 8.09
C ALA A 43 8.13 -24.23 8.57
N THR A 44 9.47 -24.44 8.50
CA THR A 44 10.12 -25.73 8.79
C THR A 44 10.71 -25.84 10.17
N GLU A 45 11.09 -24.71 10.80
CA GLU A 45 11.84 -24.73 12.06
C GLU A 45 11.08 -24.10 13.23
N ILE A 46 10.18 -23.14 12.98
CA ILE A 46 9.47 -22.40 14.03
C ILE A 46 7.99 -22.81 14.07
N GLY A 47 7.22 -22.48 13.02
CA GLY A 47 5.85 -22.93 12.78
C GLY A 47 4.79 -22.60 13.85
N ALA A 48 5.17 -21.95 14.94
CA ALA A 48 4.32 -21.69 16.08
C ALA A 48 3.46 -20.43 15.87
N SER A 49 2.24 -20.39 16.46
CA SER A 49 1.42 -19.19 16.49
C SER A 49 2.03 -18.15 17.45
N PRO A 50 2.34 -16.93 16.98
CA PRO A 50 2.86 -15.87 17.84
C PRO A 50 1.87 -15.48 18.94
N GLY A 51 2.38 -15.20 20.15
CA GLY A 51 1.59 -14.67 21.26
C GLY A 51 0.57 -15.65 21.88
N ARG A 52 0.56 -16.92 21.45
CA ARG A 52 -0.37 -17.96 21.96
C ARG A 52 0.26 -18.89 23.02
N GLY A 53 1.53 -18.67 23.38
CA GLY A 53 2.24 -19.50 24.35
C GLY A 53 3.55 -18.88 24.82
N THR A 54 4.13 -19.47 25.87
CA THR A 54 5.39 -19.04 26.50
C THR A 54 6.59 -19.91 26.11
N TYR A 55 6.42 -20.84 25.18
CA TYR A 55 7.51 -21.68 24.68
C TYR A 55 8.31 -20.95 23.58
N ALA A 56 9.55 -21.43 23.35
CA ALA A 56 10.56 -20.72 22.58
C ALA A 56 10.10 -20.31 21.17
N GLU A 57 9.44 -21.19 20.44
CA GLU A 57 8.99 -20.96 19.07
C GLU A 57 7.88 -19.90 19.00
N SER A 58 6.95 -19.88 19.96
CA SER A 58 5.89 -18.86 20.05
C SER A 58 6.47 -17.48 20.36
N LEU A 59 7.44 -17.40 21.27
CA LEU A 59 8.17 -16.18 21.61
C LEU A 59 9.01 -15.68 20.43
N GLU A 60 9.64 -16.58 19.67
CA GLU A 60 10.40 -16.23 18.48
C GLU A 60 9.47 -15.67 17.40
N GLY A 61 8.33 -16.32 17.15
CA GLY A 61 7.31 -15.79 16.23
C GLY A 61 6.87 -14.38 16.59
N ALA A 62 6.58 -14.13 17.88
CA ALA A 62 6.19 -12.81 18.38
C ALA A 62 7.31 -11.76 18.17
N ARG A 63 8.58 -12.13 18.41
CA ARG A 63 9.73 -11.25 18.13
C ARG A 63 9.88 -10.90 16.66
N LEU A 64 9.68 -11.86 15.75
CA LEU A 64 9.73 -11.63 14.30
C LEU A 64 8.66 -10.65 13.83
N LEU A 65 7.44 -10.76 14.38
CA LEU A 65 6.37 -9.81 14.09
C LEU A 65 6.70 -8.41 14.61
N ARG A 66 7.19 -8.32 15.83
CA ARG A 66 7.60 -7.05 16.45
C ARG A 66 8.70 -6.38 15.65
N ASP A 67 9.76 -7.10 15.29
CA ASP A 67 10.86 -6.58 14.47
C ASP A 67 10.38 -6.12 13.08
N CYS A 68 9.38 -6.79 12.48
CA CYS A 68 8.77 -6.32 11.24
C CYS A 68 8.08 -4.94 11.42
N ARG A 69 7.35 -4.74 12.53
CA ARG A 69 6.71 -3.44 12.83
C ARG A 69 7.74 -2.34 13.06
N GLU A 70 8.80 -2.64 13.82
CA GLU A 70 9.89 -1.70 14.09
C GLU A 70 10.56 -1.24 12.79
N ARG A 71 10.88 -2.16 11.89
CA ARG A 71 11.46 -1.84 10.57
C ARG A 71 10.52 -1.05 9.67
N LEU A 72 9.22 -1.36 9.69
CA LEU A 72 8.22 -0.58 8.96
C LEU A 72 8.08 0.82 9.54
N SER A 73 8.16 0.96 10.87
CA SER A 73 8.17 2.27 11.53
C SER A 73 9.37 3.10 11.11
N ASP A 74 10.56 2.51 11.11
CA ASP A 74 11.79 3.16 10.66
C ASP A 74 11.72 3.56 9.18
N LEU A 75 11.17 2.68 8.33
CA LEU A 75 11.07 2.90 6.89
C LEU A 75 10.10 4.02 6.51
N LEU A 76 8.99 4.16 7.24
CA LEU A 76 7.87 5.04 6.90
C LEU A 76 7.72 6.25 7.83
N GLY A 77 8.61 6.42 8.81
CA GLY A 77 8.55 7.51 9.78
C GLY A 77 7.32 7.42 10.70
N VAL A 78 6.97 6.19 11.13
CA VAL A 78 5.88 5.97 12.10
C VAL A 78 6.46 6.07 13.51
N SER A 79 5.87 6.91 14.37
CA SER A 79 6.43 7.26 15.68
C SER A 79 6.42 6.12 16.70
N SER A 80 5.59 5.08 16.51
CA SER A 80 5.55 3.89 17.35
C SER A 80 5.20 2.65 16.55
N PRO A 81 5.94 1.54 16.73
CA PRO A 81 5.65 0.27 16.03
C PRO A 81 4.24 -0.29 16.32
N ASP A 82 3.64 0.05 17.46
CA ASP A 82 2.28 -0.40 17.78
C ASP A 82 1.21 0.24 16.88
N HIS A 83 1.54 1.36 16.21
CA HIS A 83 0.70 2.03 15.22
C HIS A 83 0.89 1.51 13.79
N VAL A 84 1.65 0.44 13.60
CA VAL A 84 1.73 -0.33 12.35
C VAL A 84 0.81 -1.53 12.49
N ILE A 85 -0.32 -1.54 11.80
CA ILE A 85 -1.32 -2.60 11.85
C ILE A 85 -1.17 -3.49 10.63
N PHE A 86 -0.98 -4.80 10.84
CA PHE A 86 -0.94 -5.76 9.73
C PHE A 86 -2.33 -6.02 9.17
N THR A 87 -2.42 -6.04 7.87
CA THR A 87 -3.64 -6.31 7.10
C THR A 87 -3.36 -7.35 6.02
N LEU A 88 -4.40 -7.87 5.38
CA LEU A 88 -4.24 -8.85 4.30
C LEU A 88 -3.64 -8.23 3.03
N ASN A 89 -3.90 -6.97 2.80
CA ASN A 89 -3.46 -6.18 1.64
C ASN A 89 -3.86 -4.71 1.83
N THR A 90 -3.50 -3.83 0.90
CA THR A 90 -3.88 -2.40 0.94
C THR A 90 -5.40 -2.18 0.95
N SER A 91 -6.17 -2.98 0.21
CA SER A 91 -7.63 -2.82 0.19
C SER A 91 -8.25 -3.08 1.56
N ASP A 92 -7.71 -4.04 2.31
CA ASP A 92 -8.11 -4.32 3.69
C ASP A 92 -7.75 -3.14 4.62
N ALA A 93 -6.54 -2.60 4.49
CA ALA A 93 -6.09 -1.41 5.22
C ALA A 93 -6.96 -0.17 4.94
N LEU A 94 -7.27 0.10 3.67
CA LEU A 94 -8.12 1.21 3.25
C LEU A 94 -9.57 1.04 3.73
N ASN A 95 -10.11 -0.18 3.71
CA ASN A 95 -11.43 -0.45 4.28
C ASN A 95 -11.45 -0.21 5.79
N LEU A 96 -10.40 -0.64 6.52
CA LEU A 96 -10.27 -0.38 7.95
C LEU A 96 -10.27 1.13 8.22
N ALA A 97 -9.44 1.88 7.53
CA ALA A 97 -9.35 3.33 7.69
C ALA A 97 -10.68 4.03 7.38
N ILE A 98 -11.23 3.82 6.18
CA ILE A 98 -12.43 4.54 5.71
C ILE A 98 -13.67 4.15 6.54
N LYS A 99 -13.90 2.85 6.72
CA LYS A 99 -15.07 2.36 7.45
C LYS A 99 -14.94 2.58 8.95
N GLY A 100 -13.74 2.50 9.49
CA GLY A 100 -13.50 2.75 10.92
C GLY A 100 -13.75 4.21 11.29
N VAL A 101 -13.30 5.18 10.47
CA VAL A 101 -13.64 6.61 10.67
C VAL A 101 -15.15 6.83 10.63
N VAL A 102 -15.83 6.26 9.64
CA VAL A 102 -17.30 6.39 9.54
C VAL A 102 -18.01 5.71 10.72
N GLY A 103 -17.54 4.52 11.15
CA GLY A 103 -18.06 3.81 12.33
C GLY A 103 -17.98 4.66 13.58
N HIS A 104 -16.81 5.23 13.85
CA HIS A 104 -16.60 6.15 14.97
C HIS A 104 -17.57 7.35 14.94
N HIS A 105 -17.70 7.99 13.79
CA HIS A 105 -18.59 9.14 13.66
C HIS A 105 -20.07 8.77 13.74
N ARG A 106 -20.48 7.60 13.27
CA ARG A 106 -21.85 7.08 13.47
C ARG A 106 -22.16 6.81 14.93
N ARG A 107 -21.20 6.30 15.67
CA ARG A 107 -21.36 6.02 17.11
C ARG A 107 -21.39 7.28 17.96
N THR A 108 -20.65 8.32 17.58
CA THR A 108 -20.45 9.52 18.41
C THR A 108 -21.29 10.74 18.00
N ARG A 109 -21.84 10.75 16.78
CA ARG A 109 -22.64 11.87 16.26
C ARG A 109 -24.14 11.55 16.24
N PRO A 110 -25.02 12.59 16.28
CA PRO A 110 -26.45 12.40 16.12
C PRO A 110 -26.82 11.78 14.77
N ALA A 111 -27.82 10.92 14.73
CA ALA A 111 -28.29 10.26 13.52
C ALA A 111 -28.83 11.22 12.44
N SER A 112 -29.21 12.44 12.83
CA SER A 112 -29.67 13.50 11.90
C SER A 112 -28.54 14.25 11.17
N GLY A 113 -27.29 13.93 11.48
CA GLY A 113 -26.13 14.56 10.84
C GLY A 113 -25.79 13.97 9.46
N GLU A 114 -24.77 14.55 8.86
CA GLU A 114 -24.11 14.05 7.66
C GLU A 114 -22.64 13.75 7.97
N ILE A 115 -22.09 12.73 7.37
CA ILE A 115 -20.65 12.41 7.36
C ILE A 115 -20.17 12.62 5.93
N HIS A 116 -19.21 13.52 5.76
CA HIS A 116 -18.66 13.82 4.45
C HIS A 116 -17.19 13.41 4.36
N MET A 117 -16.76 12.93 3.19
CA MET A 117 -15.36 12.63 2.88
C MET A 117 -14.96 13.31 1.57
N VAL A 118 -13.67 13.56 1.40
CA VAL A 118 -13.09 14.05 0.16
C VAL A 118 -12.13 12.98 -0.37
N ALA A 119 -12.20 12.69 -1.67
CA ALA A 119 -11.26 11.81 -2.35
C ALA A 119 -10.91 12.42 -3.71
N THR A 120 -9.80 11.96 -4.32
CA THR A 120 -9.34 12.48 -5.60
C THR A 120 -9.83 11.62 -6.77
N ALA A 121 -9.84 12.19 -7.98
CA ALA A 121 -10.16 11.45 -9.21
C ALA A 121 -9.08 10.40 -9.57
N MET A 122 -7.92 10.46 -8.91
CA MET A 122 -6.80 9.54 -9.14
C MET A 122 -6.84 8.28 -8.28
N GLU A 123 -7.88 8.13 -7.42
CA GLU A 123 -7.98 7.03 -6.48
C GLU A 123 -8.16 5.67 -7.14
N HIS A 124 -7.52 4.68 -6.55
CA HIS A 124 -7.78 3.29 -6.89
C HIS A 124 -9.18 2.85 -6.41
N ASN A 125 -9.76 1.83 -7.06
CA ASN A 125 -11.03 1.22 -6.66
C ASN A 125 -11.08 0.78 -5.19
N SER A 126 -9.93 0.56 -4.54
CA SER A 126 -9.84 0.21 -3.12
C SER A 126 -10.23 1.35 -2.18
N VAL A 127 -10.22 2.60 -2.68
CA VAL A 127 -10.76 3.80 -2.01
C VAL A 127 -12.18 4.08 -2.51
N LEU A 128 -12.41 4.10 -3.82
CA LEU A 128 -13.70 4.50 -4.41
C LEU A 128 -14.84 3.54 -4.04
N ARG A 129 -14.58 2.23 -4.03
CA ARG A 129 -15.63 1.24 -3.74
C ARG A 129 -16.13 1.28 -2.28
N PRO A 130 -15.28 1.37 -1.24
CA PRO A 130 -15.74 1.60 0.12
C PRO A 130 -16.54 2.91 0.28
N LEU A 131 -16.10 4.01 -0.34
CA LEU A 131 -16.82 5.29 -0.32
C LEU A 131 -18.23 5.17 -0.92
N ASN A 132 -18.32 4.57 -2.10
CA ASN A 132 -19.60 4.34 -2.76
C ASN A 132 -20.51 3.38 -1.99
N ALA A 133 -19.93 2.33 -1.39
CA ALA A 133 -20.70 1.39 -0.56
C ALA A 133 -21.29 2.07 0.67
N LEU A 134 -20.52 2.93 1.37
CA LEU A 134 -21.00 3.70 2.52
C LEU A 134 -22.03 4.76 2.13
N ALA A 135 -21.87 5.40 0.97
CA ALA A 135 -22.85 6.38 0.47
C ALA A 135 -24.19 5.74 0.10
N ALA A 136 -24.19 4.46 -0.24
CA ALA A 136 -25.37 3.71 -0.68
C ALA A 136 -25.98 2.81 0.41
N ASP A 137 -25.39 2.71 1.62
CA ASP A 137 -25.79 1.74 2.65
C ASP A 137 -27.11 2.06 3.36
N GLY A 138 -27.62 3.28 3.20
CA GLY A 138 -28.89 3.75 3.80
C GLY A 138 -28.85 3.97 5.31
N LEU A 139 -27.68 3.86 5.95
CA LEU A 139 -27.55 4.02 7.40
C LEU A 139 -27.40 5.50 7.79
N ALA A 140 -27.86 5.84 8.99
CA ALA A 140 -27.72 7.19 9.56
C ALA A 140 -26.53 7.27 10.54
N PRO A 141 -25.81 8.41 10.59
CA PRO A 141 -25.86 9.55 9.68
C PRO A 141 -25.51 9.16 8.25
N LYS A 142 -26.14 9.84 7.29
CA LYS A 142 -25.85 9.61 5.85
C LYS A 142 -24.39 9.93 5.51
N VAL A 143 -23.78 9.06 4.72
CA VAL A 143 -22.42 9.29 4.20
C VAL A 143 -22.51 9.89 2.80
N THR A 144 -21.72 10.92 2.55
CA THR A 144 -21.49 11.53 1.23
C THR A 144 -20.01 11.73 1.01
N TRP A 145 -19.57 11.88 -0.25
CA TRP A 145 -18.20 12.23 -0.55
C TRP A 145 -18.11 13.10 -1.81
N THR A 146 -17.05 13.89 -1.91
CA THR A 146 -16.74 14.73 -3.06
C THR A 146 -15.50 14.20 -3.76
N CYS A 147 -15.58 14.03 -5.08
CA CYS A 147 -14.44 13.77 -5.95
C CYS A 147 -13.78 15.11 -6.32
N VAL A 148 -12.48 15.23 -6.08
CA VAL A 148 -11.68 16.36 -6.55
C VAL A 148 -11.03 15.97 -7.86
N GLU A 149 -11.31 16.73 -8.91
CA GLU A 149 -10.77 16.49 -10.25
C GLU A 149 -9.24 16.69 -10.28
N ALA A 150 -8.59 15.93 -11.16
CA ALA A 150 -7.18 16.04 -11.44
C ALA A 150 -6.95 16.83 -12.72
N ASP A 151 -5.76 17.40 -12.87
CA ASP A 151 -5.32 17.96 -14.13
C ASP A 151 -5.35 16.87 -15.21
N ALA A 152 -5.97 17.15 -16.36
CA ALA A 152 -6.27 16.17 -17.39
C ALA A 152 -5.01 15.64 -18.13
N GLU A 153 -3.90 16.38 -18.10
CA GLU A 153 -2.66 16.02 -18.79
C GLU A 153 -1.71 15.29 -17.86
N THR A 154 -1.54 15.81 -16.63
CA THR A 154 -0.56 15.34 -15.67
C THR A 154 -1.15 14.38 -14.63
N GLY A 155 -2.45 14.49 -14.34
CA GLY A 155 -3.10 13.78 -13.23
C GLY A 155 -2.78 14.38 -11.85
N LEU A 156 -2.16 15.55 -11.78
CA LEU A 156 -1.87 16.24 -10.51
C LEU A 156 -3.15 16.80 -9.88
N ILE A 157 -3.23 16.70 -8.57
CA ILE A 157 -4.30 17.30 -7.76
C ILE A 157 -3.85 18.67 -7.27
N ASN A 158 -4.69 19.67 -7.49
CA ASN A 158 -4.47 21.00 -6.94
C ASN A 158 -4.95 21.04 -5.47
N PRO A 159 -4.10 21.33 -4.48
CA PRO A 159 -4.49 21.44 -3.07
C PRO A 159 -5.59 22.49 -2.81
N ALA A 160 -5.68 23.53 -3.64
CA ALA A 160 -6.74 24.53 -3.51
C ALA A 160 -8.14 23.95 -3.79
N ASP A 161 -8.24 22.96 -4.71
CA ASP A 161 -9.51 22.32 -5.03
C ASP A 161 -9.92 21.33 -3.91
N VAL A 162 -8.95 20.67 -3.26
CA VAL A 162 -9.19 19.87 -2.04
C VAL A 162 -9.71 20.79 -0.92
N ARG A 163 -9.12 21.97 -0.74
CA ARG A 163 -9.60 22.95 0.24
C ARG A 163 -11.04 23.38 -0.03
N ALA A 164 -11.38 23.62 -1.28
CA ALA A 164 -12.75 24.03 -1.69
C ALA A 164 -13.77 22.89 -1.50
N ALA A 165 -13.35 21.63 -1.55
CA ALA A 165 -14.21 20.47 -1.36
C ALA A 165 -14.46 20.15 0.14
N ILE A 166 -13.62 20.60 1.05
CA ILE A 166 -13.78 20.38 2.49
C ILE A 166 -14.97 21.19 3.03
N ARG A 167 -15.81 20.52 3.82
CA ARG A 167 -17.02 21.07 4.47
C ARG A 167 -16.92 20.88 5.99
N PRO A 168 -17.77 21.55 6.81
CA PRO A 168 -17.80 21.33 8.26
C PRO A 168 -18.06 19.86 8.66
N GLN A 169 -18.71 19.08 7.81
CA GLN A 169 -19.02 17.67 8.02
C GLN A 169 -17.92 16.72 7.52
N THR A 170 -16.86 17.25 6.89
CA THR A 170 -15.77 16.43 6.38
C THR A 170 -15.00 15.78 7.53
N VAL A 171 -14.82 14.48 7.44
CA VAL A 171 -14.17 13.66 8.47
C VAL A 171 -12.88 12.98 7.99
N LEU A 172 -12.64 12.96 6.67
CA LEU A 172 -11.49 12.32 6.05
C LEU A 172 -11.21 12.94 4.68
N VAL A 173 -9.94 13.18 4.40
CA VAL A 173 -9.42 13.38 3.04
C VAL A 173 -8.63 12.14 2.66
N ALA A 174 -8.93 11.52 1.52
CA ALA A 174 -8.20 10.37 0.98
C ALA A 174 -7.49 10.77 -0.30
N ALA A 175 -6.19 10.46 -0.41
CA ALA A 175 -5.37 10.74 -1.58
C ALA A 175 -4.42 9.57 -1.89
N VAL A 176 -4.40 9.12 -3.14
CA VAL A 176 -3.34 8.23 -3.62
C VAL A 176 -2.03 9.02 -3.69
N HIS A 177 -0.92 8.43 -3.22
CA HIS A 177 0.39 9.08 -3.36
C HIS A 177 0.95 8.97 -4.77
N ALA A 178 0.90 7.78 -5.36
CA ALA A 178 1.34 7.55 -6.73
C ALA A 178 0.31 6.75 -7.53
N SER A 179 -0.06 7.25 -8.70
CA SER A 179 -1.03 6.57 -9.57
C SER A 179 -0.45 5.28 -10.14
N ASN A 180 -1.20 4.19 -10.03
CA ASN A 180 -0.87 2.92 -10.67
C ASN A 180 -1.17 2.91 -12.19
N VAL A 181 -1.74 3.98 -12.72
CA VAL A 181 -2.08 4.13 -14.13
C VAL A 181 -1.11 5.11 -14.82
N THR A 182 -1.06 6.35 -14.35
CA THR A 182 -0.27 7.41 -15.01
C THR A 182 1.14 7.57 -14.44
N GLY A 183 1.41 6.97 -13.28
CA GLY A 183 2.65 7.17 -12.54
C GLY A 183 2.73 8.51 -11.81
N THR A 184 1.72 9.36 -11.88
CA THR A 184 1.68 10.69 -11.25
C THR A 184 1.89 10.59 -9.75
N LEU A 185 2.84 11.36 -9.23
CA LEU A 185 3.15 11.49 -7.81
C LEU A 185 2.47 12.73 -7.25
N GLN A 186 1.58 12.55 -6.27
CA GLN A 186 0.79 13.65 -5.71
C GLN A 186 1.55 14.44 -4.63
N PRO A 187 1.31 15.75 -4.49
CA PRO A 187 1.99 16.63 -3.54
C PRO A 187 1.43 16.46 -2.12
N LEU A 188 1.85 15.42 -1.38
CA LEU A 188 1.25 15.05 -0.10
C LEU A 188 1.34 16.14 0.97
N ALA A 189 2.50 16.80 1.13
CA ALA A 189 2.65 17.80 2.17
C ALA A 189 1.67 18.99 2.01
N PRO A 190 1.50 19.61 0.82
CA PRO A 190 0.45 20.59 0.58
C PRO A 190 -0.99 20.06 0.80
N LEU A 191 -1.25 18.79 0.47
CA LEU A 191 -2.56 18.17 0.72
C LEU A 191 -2.81 17.98 2.22
N ALA A 192 -1.80 17.56 2.98
CA ALA A 192 -1.85 17.44 4.43
C ALA A 192 -2.09 18.82 5.11
N GLU A 193 -1.38 19.85 4.69
CA GLU A 193 -1.57 21.22 5.20
C GLU A 193 -3.02 21.68 5.03
N VAL A 194 -3.60 21.44 3.86
CA VAL A 194 -5.00 21.80 3.58
C VAL A 194 -5.98 21.02 4.46
N ALA A 195 -5.78 19.73 4.61
CA ALA A 195 -6.63 18.87 5.46
C ALA A 195 -6.53 19.28 6.94
N HIS A 196 -5.31 19.47 7.45
CA HIS A 196 -5.05 19.86 8.83
C HIS A 196 -5.54 21.26 9.18
N ALA A 197 -5.46 22.20 8.24
CA ALA A 197 -6.03 23.54 8.44
C ALA A 197 -7.55 23.51 8.71
N ALA A 198 -8.23 22.44 8.27
CA ALA A 198 -9.64 22.18 8.52
C ALA A 198 -9.89 21.21 9.70
N GLY A 199 -8.84 20.71 10.36
CA GLY A 199 -8.94 19.70 11.41
C GLY A 199 -9.34 18.30 10.90
N VAL A 200 -9.07 18.00 9.64
CA VAL A 200 -9.45 16.74 8.98
C VAL A 200 -8.20 15.89 8.75
N PRO A 201 -8.22 14.59 9.10
CA PRO A 201 -7.09 13.70 8.85
C PRO A 201 -6.93 13.38 7.36
N LEU A 202 -5.65 13.16 6.95
CA LEU A 202 -5.26 12.69 5.62
C LEU A 202 -4.97 11.19 5.63
N LEU A 203 -5.72 10.43 4.83
CA LEU A 203 -5.45 9.03 4.48
C LEU A 203 -4.70 8.96 3.14
N VAL A 204 -3.57 8.31 3.13
CA VAL A 204 -2.75 8.10 1.93
C VAL A 204 -2.77 6.65 1.48
N ASP A 205 -3.19 6.40 0.23
CA ASP A 205 -2.92 5.14 -0.46
C ASP A 205 -1.50 5.18 -1.04
N ALA A 206 -0.57 4.53 -0.35
CA ALA A 206 0.84 4.43 -0.74
C ALA A 206 1.17 3.14 -1.51
N ALA A 207 0.18 2.53 -2.18
CA ALA A 207 0.35 1.23 -2.83
C ALA A 207 1.43 1.21 -3.93
N GLN A 208 1.74 2.35 -4.54
CA GLN A 208 2.77 2.46 -5.57
C GLN A 208 4.02 3.21 -5.12
N SER A 209 4.04 3.72 -3.89
CA SER A 209 5.12 4.59 -3.41
C SER A 209 5.86 4.04 -2.18
N ALA A 210 5.19 3.35 -1.25
CA ALA A 210 5.82 2.82 -0.04
C ALA A 210 6.97 1.84 -0.39
N GLY A 211 8.18 2.14 0.10
CA GLY A 211 9.41 1.38 -0.19
C GLY A 211 10.06 1.71 -1.55
N ARG A 212 9.51 2.66 -2.30
CA ARG A 212 10.03 3.16 -3.58
C ARG A 212 10.42 4.63 -3.48
N VAL A 213 9.47 5.46 -3.07
CA VAL A 213 9.66 6.88 -2.82
C VAL A 213 9.96 7.06 -1.33
N PRO A 214 10.91 7.91 -0.93
CA PRO A 214 11.11 8.26 0.48
C PRO A 214 9.81 8.82 1.08
N ILE A 215 9.32 8.20 2.15
CA ILE A 215 8.13 8.63 2.88
C ILE A 215 8.48 8.69 4.36
N ASP A 216 8.27 9.85 4.96
CA ASP A 216 8.24 10.04 6.40
C ASP A 216 6.88 10.61 6.79
N MET A 217 6.04 9.78 7.42
CA MET A 217 4.65 10.15 7.75
C MET A 217 4.57 11.40 8.60
N ALA A 218 5.50 11.56 9.55
CA ALA A 218 5.49 12.68 10.49
C ALA A 218 5.82 14.00 9.77
N SER A 219 6.87 14.02 8.94
CA SER A 219 7.31 15.20 8.21
C SER A 219 6.35 15.60 7.08
N LEU A 220 5.68 14.62 6.44
CA LEU A 220 4.70 14.86 5.38
C LEU A 220 3.29 15.17 5.91
N GLY A 221 3.07 15.06 7.22
CA GLY A 221 1.76 15.28 7.83
C GLY A 221 0.73 14.20 7.48
N ILE A 222 1.16 12.97 7.27
CA ILE A 222 0.26 11.87 6.95
C ILE A 222 -0.32 11.29 8.24
N ASP A 223 -1.65 11.19 8.32
CA ASP A 223 -2.33 10.66 9.50
C ASP A 223 -2.57 9.14 9.41
N LEU A 224 -2.93 8.66 8.22
CA LEU A 224 -3.14 7.25 7.91
C LEU A 224 -2.43 6.91 6.60
N LEU A 225 -1.67 5.81 6.58
CA LEU A 225 -0.99 5.33 5.37
C LEU A 225 -1.27 3.85 5.17
N ALA A 226 -1.80 3.50 4.00
CA ALA A 226 -2.05 2.12 3.60
C ALA A 226 -1.07 1.66 2.53
N ALA A 227 -0.45 0.48 2.71
CA ALA A 227 0.49 -0.06 1.74
C ALA A 227 0.41 -1.59 1.61
N PRO A 228 0.68 -2.17 0.41
CA PRO A 228 0.79 -3.61 0.22
C PRO A 228 2.19 -4.10 0.53
N GLY A 229 2.31 -5.23 1.18
CA GLY A 229 3.61 -5.85 1.41
C GLY A 229 4.27 -6.38 0.13
N HIS A 230 3.47 -6.76 -0.88
CA HIS A 230 3.96 -7.51 -2.04
C HIS A 230 4.47 -6.66 -3.23
N LYS A 231 4.33 -5.34 -3.17
CA LYS A 231 4.87 -4.43 -4.18
C LYS A 231 6.26 -3.94 -3.76
N SER A 232 6.48 -2.64 -3.68
CA SER A 232 7.82 -2.11 -3.41
C SER A 232 8.34 -2.34 -1.99
N LEU A 233 7.49 -2.80 -1.05
CA LEU A 233 7.96 -3.34 0.24
C LEU A 233 8.59 -4.75 0.12
N LEU A 234 8.60 -5.36 -1.07
CA LEU A 234 9.29 -6.60 -1.44
C LEU A 234 8.87 -7.85 -0.67
N GLY A 235 7.80 -7.80 0.11
CA GLY A 235 7.22 -8.93 0.82
C GLY A 235 6.35 -9.82 -0.07
N PRO A 236 5.80 -10.93 0.44
CA PRO A 236 4.90 -11.80 -0.31
C PRO A 236 3.48 -11.24 -0.44
N LEU A 237 2.70 -11.83 -1.36
CA LEU A 237 1.25 -11.61 -1.44
C LEU A 237 0.57 -12.01 -0.11
N GLY A 238 -0.59 -11.40 0.18
CA GLY A 238 -1.34 -11.65 1.42
C GLY A 238 -0.75 -10.92 2.63
N THR A 239 0.00 -9.83 2.40
CA THR A 239 0.50 -8.91 3.42
C THR A 239 0.19 -7.47 3.01
N GLY A 240 -0.18 -6.67 3.98
CA GLY A 240 -0.40 -5.24 3.89
C GLY A 240 -0.27 -4.58 5.25
N VAL A 241 -0.26 -3.28 5.27
CA VAL A 241 -0.16 -2.49 6.51
C VAL A 241 -1.07 -1.27 6.45
N LEU A 242 -1.63 -0.91 7.60
CA LEU A 242 -2.16 0.41 7.92
C LEU A 242 -1.26 1.01 8.98
N CYS A 243 -0.57 2.09 8.64
CA CYS A 243 0.16 2.90 9.61
C CYS A 243 -0.71 4.08 10.02
N MET A 244 -0.65 4.47 11.30
CA MET A 244 -1.46 5.59 11.81
C MET A 244 -0.65 6.50 12.72
N ARG A 245 -0.99 7.78 12.72
CA ARG A 245 -0.49 8.75 13.68
C ARG A 245 -1.09 8.46 15.07
N PRO A 246 -0.29 8.51 16.16
CA PRO A 246 -0.80 8.35 17.52
C PRO A 246 -1.97 9.28 17.84
N GLY A 247 -2.95 8.77 18.55
CA GLY A 247 -4.21 9.43 18.92
C GLY A 247 -5.33 9.26 17.89
N LEU A 248 -5.02 8.71 16.70
CA LEU A 248 -6.05 8.47 15.69
C LEU A 248 -6.85 7.19 15.98
N GLU A 249 -6.28 6.27 16.74
CA GLU A 249 -6.94 5.05 17.23
C GLU A 249 -8.22 5.35 18.03
N ASP A 250 -8.30 6.50 18.67
CA ASP A 250 -9.49 6.94 19.40
C ASP A 250 -10.64 7.39 18.47
N HIS A 251 -10.32 7.67 17.21
CA HIS A 251 -11.22 8.14 16.16
C HIS A 251 -11.47 7.10 15.06
N LEU A 252 -11.01 5.87 15.26
CA LEU A 252 -11.13 4.78 14.33
C LEU A 252 -11.75 3.55 15.01
N ASP A 253 -12.98 3.20 14.64
CA ASP A 253 -13.62 1.99 15.13
C ASP A 253 -13.09 0.75 14.39
N THR A 254 -13.22 -0.41 15.02
CA THR A 254 -12.95 -1.70 14.38
C THR A 254 -13.96 -1.99 13.28
N ILE A 255 -13.54 -2.79 12.30
CA ILE A 255 -14.43 -3.33 11.25
C ILE A 255 -14.53 -4.86 11.34
N ARG A 256 -13.78 -5.44 12.24
CA ARG A 256 -13.73 -6.88 12.56
C ARG A 256 -13.37 -7.03 14.04
N GLU A 257 -14.05 -7.91 14.73
CA GLU A 257 -13.79 -8.29 16.12
C GLU A 257 -13.46 -9.78 16.18
N GLY A 258 -12.67 -10.18 17.21
CA GLY A 258 -12.32 -11.57 17.42
C GLY A 258 -11.19 -11.76 18.43
N GLY A 259 -10.78 -12.99 18.65
CA GLY A 259 -9.72 -13.30 19.62
C GLY A 259 -8.37 -12.74 19.19
N THR A 260 -7.68 -12.04 20.09
CA THR A 260 -6.38 -11.40 19.85
C THR A 260 -5.23 -12.12 20.54
N GLY A 261 -5.52 -12.97 21.52
CA GLY A 261 -4.50 -13.65 22.35
C GLY A 261 -4.11 -12.88 23.60
N THR A 262 -4.52 -11.63 23.71
CA THR A 262 -4.40 -10.79 24.91
C THR A 262 -5.79 -10.55 25.51
N VAL A 263 -5.84 -10.24 26.81
CA VAL A 263 -7.08 -9.90 27.55
C VAL A 263 -8.22 -10.92 27.28
N SER A 264 -7.87 -12.21 27.19
CA SER A 264 -8.80 -13.28 26.77
C SER A 264 -9.97 -13.50 27.72
N GLU A 265 -9.95 -12.91 28.90
CA GLU A 265 -11.03 -12.90 29.89
C GLU A 265 -12.16 -11.93 29.56
N LEU A 266 -11.96 -10.99 28.62
CA LEU A 266 -13.00 -10.07 28.17
C LEU A 266 -13.66 -10.61 26.89
N ASP A 267 -14.95 -10.43 26.78
CA ASP A 267 -15.76 -10.75 25.58
C ASP A 267 -15.93 -9.55 24.63
N THR A 268 -15.26 -8.44 24.93
CA THR A 268 -15.19 -7.23 24.09
C THR A 268 -13.82 -7.09 23.44
N GLN A 269 -13.78 -6.47 22.25
CA GLN A 269 -12.52 -6.19 21.55
C GLN A 269 -11.66 -5.27 22.42
N PRO A 270 -10.35 -5.57 22.61
CA PRO A 270 -9.46 -4.69 23.38
C PRO A 270 -9.20 -3.37 22.64
N ASP A 271 -8.98 -2.30 23.40
CA ASP A 271 -8.60 -0.98 22.86
C ASP A 271 -7.08 -0.81 22.69
N THR A 272 -6.29 -1.77 23.16
CA THR A 272 -4.82 -1.72 23.07
C THR A 272 -4.32 -2.03 21.67
N LEU A 273 -3.37 -1.23 21.16
CA LEU A 273 -2.70 -1.48 19.90
C LEU A 273 -1.58 -2.53 20.03
N PRO A 274 -1.38 -3.33 18.99
CA PRO A 274 -2.10 -3.42 17.73
C PRO A 274 -3.37 -4.28 17.78
N ASP A 275 -3.64 -4.95 18.89
CA ASP A 275 -4.68 -5.97 19.07
C ASP A 275 -6.09 -5.46 18.76
N LYS A 276 -6.35 -4.16 18.97
CA LYS A 276 -7.62 -3.51 18.61
C LYS A 276 -8.02 -3.82 17.17
N TYR A 277 -7.09 -3.85 16.23
CA TYR A 277 -7.36 -3.99 14.80
C TYR A 277 -6.92 -5.33 14.20
N GLU A 278 -6.30 -6.18 15.00
CA GLU A 278 -5.69 -7.43 14.55
C GLU A 278 -6.34 -8.69 15.16
N PRO A 279 -7.65 -8.91 14.96
CA PRO A 279 -8.27 -10.13 15.46
C PRO A 279 -7.86 -11.35 14.64
N GLY A 280 -7.70 -12.49 15.32
CA GLY A 280 -7.40 -13.78 14.70
C GLY A 280 -5.91 -14.07 14.60
N SER A 281 -5.58 -15.15 13.89
CA SER A 281 -4.19 -15.53 13.62
C SER A 281 -3.69 -14.84 12.36
N HIS A 282 -2.57 -14.15 12.46
CA HIS A 282 -1.95 -13.45 11.33
C HIS A 282 -1.37 -14.39 10.29
N ASN A 283 -1.14 -13.88 9.09
CA ASN A 283 -0.27 -14.48 8.09
C ASN A 283 1.20 -14.33 8.52
N THR A 284 1.58 -15.00 9.61
CA THR A 284 2.92 -14.89 10.19
C THR A 284 4.00 -15.24 9.17
N LEU A 285 3.77 -16.27 8.37
CA LEU A 285 4.68 -16.67 7.29
C LEU A 285 4.95 -15.53 6.31
N GLY A 286 3.88 -14.84 5.89
CA GLY A 286 3.98 -13.69 5.00
C GLY A 286 4.67 -12.49 5.67
N ILE A 287 4.36 -12.21 6.93
CA ILE A 287 4.95 -11.09 7.67
C ILE A 287 6.46 -11.29 7.89
N VAL A 288 6.89 -12.53 8.15
CA VAL A 288 8.32 -12.87 8.23
C VAL A 288 9.03 -12.62 6.90
N GLY A 289 8.38 -12.94 5.78
CA GLY A 289 8.90 -12.58 4.46
C GLY A 289 8.94 -11.07 4.22
N LEU A 290 7.87 -10.36 4.59
CA LEU A 290 7.80 -8.89 4.49
C LEU A 290 8.92 -8.21 5.30
N ARG A 291 9.18 -8.69 6.51
CA ARG A 291 10.29 -8.25 7.37
C ARG A 291 11.63 -8.22 6.63
N GLU A 292 11.92 -9.25 5.85
CA GLU A 292 13.18 -9.34 5.09
C GLU A 292 13.18 -8.43 3.85
N GLY A 293 12.03 -8.23 3.22
CA GLY A 293 11.87 -7.23 2.16
C GLY A 293 12.16 -5.82 2.67
N VAL A 294 11.56 -5.45 3.82
CA VAL A 294 11.76 -4.15 4.46
C VAL A 294 13.21 -3.99 4.94
N ARG A 295 13.82 -5.04 5.52
CA ARG A 295 15.24 -5.00 5.88
C ARG A 295 16.11 -4.67 4.67
N TRP A 296 15.87 -5.33 3.54
CA TRP A 296 16.63 -5.10 2.32
C TRP A 296 16.55 -3.64 1.84
N LEU A 297 15.38 -3.00 1.99
CA LEU A 297 15.19 -1.58 1.67
C LEU A 297 15.97 -0.67 2.62
N LEU A 298 15.90 -0.94 3.93
CA LEU A 298 16.63 -0.18 4.96
C LEU A 298 18.15 -0.30 4.78
N ASP A 299 18.64 -1.51 4.51
CA ASP A 299 20.08 -1.77 4.31
C ASP A 299 20.64 -1.04 3.08
N ARG A 300 19.82 -0.80 2.06
CA ARG A 300 20.23 -0.08 0.83
C ARG A 300 19.96 1.41 0.88
N GLY A 301 19.02 1.83 1.71
CA GLY A 301 18.52 3.20 1.76
C GLY A 301 17.53 3.52 0.64
N VAL A 302 16.32 3.94 1.01
CA VAL A 302 15.27 4.26 0.02
C VAL A 302 15.68 5.43 -0.87
N ASP A 303 16.39 6.43 -0.33
CA ASP A 303 16.89 7.59 -1.11
C ASP A 303 17.83 7.14 -2.25
N ALA A 304 18.74 6.21 -1.97
CA ALA A 304 19.64 5.68 -2.98
C ALA A 304 18.90 4.87 -4.06
N LEU A 305 17.92 4.06 -3.63
CA LEU A 305 17.10 3.29 -4.56
C LEU A 305 16.23 4.21 -5.42
N TRP A 306 15.70 5.26 -4.83
CA TRP A 306 14.92 6.26 -5.54
C TRP A 306 15.76 7.04 -6.57
N ALA A 307 16.98 7.42 -6.21
CA ALA A 307 17.91 8.05 -7.15
C ALA A 307 18.22 7.14 -8.36
N ASP A 308 18.49 5.86 -8.12
CA ASP A 308 18.67 4.85 -9.16
C ASP A 308 17.43 4.69 -10.05
N GLU A 309 16.24 4.70 -9.47
CA GLU A 309 14.98 4.58 -10.21
C GLU A 309 14.72 5.83 -11.06
N THR A 310 14.93 7.03 -10.50
CA THR A 310 14.74 8.30 -11.22
C THR A 310 15.65 8.42 -12.44
N GLU A 311 16.88 7.96 -12.36
CA GLU A 311 17.78 7.90 -13.51
C GLU A 311 17.21 7.03 -14.65
N ARG A 312 16.69 5.84 -14.30
CA ARG A 312 16.06 4.92 -15.27
C ARG A 312 14.78 5.47 -15.87
N ILE A 313 13.95 6.13 -15.04
CA ILE A 313 12.73 6.81 -15.50
C ILE A 313 13.10 7.90 -16.49
N SER A 314 14.13 8.71 -16.20
CA SER A 314 14.60 9.78 -17.08
C SER A 314 15.03 9.24 -18.44
N GLN A 315 15.85 8.17 -18.45
CA GLN A 315 16.29 7.50 -19.69
C GLN A 315 15.10 6.98 -20.52
N LEU A 316 14.09 6.41 -19.86
CA LEU A 316 12.90 5.90 -20.55
C LEU A 316 12.00 7.03 -21.06
N LEU A 317 11.82 8.12 -20.29
CA LEU A 317 11.09 9.31 -20.73
C LEU A 317 11.73 9.92 -21.97
N GLU A 318 13.06 10.09 -21.99
CA GLU A 318 13.80 10.58 -23.13
C GLU A 318 13.58 9.68 -24.36
N ALA A 319 13.71 8.35 -24.19
CA ALA A 319 13.49 7.41 -25.28
C ALA A 319 12.06 7.41 -25.82
N LEU A 320 11.04 7.50 -24.95
CA LEU A 320 9.61 7.53 -25.35
C LEU A 320 9.20 8.86 -25.97
N SER A 321 9.92 9.94 -25.71
CA SER A 321 9.69 11.28 -26.29
C SER A 321 10.27 11.43 -27.71
N ASP A 322 11.08 10.48 -28.17
CA ASP A 322 11.64 10.48 -29.50
C ASP A 322 10.60 10.06 -30.55
N ALA A 323 9.98 11.07 -31.19
CA ALA A 323 8.93 10.89 -32.20
C ALA A 323 9.44 10.18 -33.48
N ASP A 324 10.74 10.23 -33.77
CA ASP A 324 11.32 9.52 -34.92
C ASP A 324 11.42 8.02 -34.62
N ARG A 325 11.69 7.68 -33.37
CA ARG A 325 11.78 6.30 -32.90
C ARG A 325 10.41 5.67 -32.62
N PHE A 326 9.46 6.45 -32.09
CA PHE A 326 8.12 6.00 -31.72
C PHE A 326 7.05 6.91 -32.33
N PRO A 327 6.89 6.94 -33.68
CA PRO A 327 5.91 7.81 -34.31
C PRO A 327 4.49 7.46 -33.89
N GLY A 328 3.70 8.47 -33.52
CA GLY A 328 2.30 8.31 -33.06
C GLY A 328 2.12 7.82 -31.64
N LEU A 329 3.20 7.63 -30.86
CA LEU A 329 3.10 7.31 -29.44
C LEU A 329 2.90 8.60 -28.64
N ARG A 330 1.94 8.58 -27.69
CA ARG A 330 1.71 9.68 -26.74
C ARG A 330 1.71 9.14 -25.30
N LEU A 331 2.61 9.66 -24.47
CA LEU A 331 2.67 9.36 -23.06
C LEU A 331 1.50 10.02 -22.33
N ILE A 332 0.93 9.33 -21.32
CA ILE A 332 -0.09 9.85 -20.40
C ILE A 332 0.55 10.07 -19.03
N GLY A 333 0.15 11.15 -18.35
CA GLY A 333 0.70 11.58 -17.07
C GLY A 333 1.92 12.50 -17.21
N PRO A 334 2.59 12.88 -16.10
CA PRO A 334 3.63 13.89 -16.09
C PRO A 334 4.75 13.58 -17.08
N PRO A 335 5.16 14.55 -17.90
CA PRO A 335 6.23 14.35 -18.88
C PRO A 335 7.63 14.42 -18.27
N THR A 336 7.74 14.85 -17.01
CA THR A 336 9.01 15.04 -16.29
C THR A 336 9.14 14.06 -15.13
N ILE A 337 10.34 13.95 -14.60
CA ILE A 337 10.69 13.06 -13.49
C ILE A 337 10.16 13.55 -12.13
N ASP A 338 9.95 14.87 -11.97
CA ASP A 338 9.70 15.47 -10.67
C ASP A 338 8.41 14.99 -10.01
N ASP A 339 7.39 14.72 -10.83
CA ASP A 339 6.05 14.32 -10.37
C ASP A 339 5.66 12.90 -10.82
N ARG A 340 6.64 11.95 -10.88
CA ARG A 340 6.39 10.64 -11.48
C ARG A 340 7.17 9.52 -10.83
N VAL A 341 6.52 8.36 -10.70
CA VAL A 341 7.15 7.05 -10.44
C VAL A 341 7.27 6.26 -11.74
N GLY A 342 8.04 5.16 -11.74
CA GLY A 342 8.29 4.30 -12.91
C GLY A 342 7.07 3.47 -13.36
N VAL A 343 5.94 4.13 -13.56
CA VAL A 343 4.74 3.59 -14.20
C VAL A 343 4.46 4.41 -15.45
N PHE A 344 4.36 3.75 -16.60
CA PHE A 344 4.20 4.40 -17.90
C PHE A 344 2.95 3.89 -18.60
N THR A 345 2.04 4.81 -18.89
CA THR A 345 0.88 4.57 -19.73
C THR A 345 1.04 5.37 -21.02
N PHE A 346 0.82 4.74 -22.14
CA PHE A 346 0.88 5.40 -23.43
C PHE A 346 -0.27 4.95 -24.33
N VAL A 347 -0.63 5.79 -25.27
CA VAL A 347 -1.57 5.51 -26.35
C VAL A 347 -0.84 5.67 -27.69
N HIS A 348 -1.34 5.03 -28.73
CA HIS A 348 -0.79 5.13 -30.07
C HIS A 348 -1.89 5.47 -31.06
N GLU A 349 -1.62 6.40 -31.99
CA GLU A 349 -2.64 6.93 -32.92
C GLU A 349 -3.19 5.86 -33.88
N ALA A 350 -2.35 4.91 -34.31
CA ALA A 350 -2.66 3.92 -35.33
C ALA A 350 -2.83 2.49 -34.81
N ALA A 351 -2.61 2.22 -33.52
CA ALA A 351 -2.66 0.88 -32.95
C ALA A 351 -3.43 0.80 -31.65
N SER A 352 -4.29 -0.18 -31.51
CA SER A 352 -4.99 -0.47 -30.26
C SER A 352 -4.03 -1.08 -29.20
N PRO A 353 -4.36 -0.98 -27.91
CA PRO A 353 -3.58 -1.63 -26.85
C PRO A 353 -3.36 -3.13 -27.07
N SER A 354 -4.38 -3.82 -27.63
CA SER A 354 -4.30 -5.26 -27.93
C SER A 354 -3.34 -5.59 -29.07
N GLU A 355 -3.19 -4.71 -30.03
CA GLU A 355 -2.23 -4.86 -31.14
C GLU A 355 -0.82 -4.62 -30.64
N ILE A 356 -0.59 -3.55 -29.85
CA ILE A 356 0.72 -3.26 -29.26
C ILE A 356 1.18 -4.41 -28.33
N ALA A 357 0.28 -4.98 -27.53
CA ALA A 357 0.62 -6.07 -26.60
C ALA A 357 0.96 -7.40 -27.30
N ARG A 358 0.63 -7.56 -28.59
CA ARG A 358 0.90 -8.77 -29.39
C ARG A 358 2.17 -8.64 -30.26
N ALA A 359 2.62 -7.41 -30.53
CA ALA A 359 3.81 -7.13 -31.29
C ALA A 359 5.09 -7.33 -30.46
#